data_7b302c1bfb78270052dfa8a3fb4334ce
#
_entry.id   7b302c1bfb78270052dfa8a3fb4334ce
#
_cell.length_a   1.000
_cell.length_b   1.000
_cell.length_c   1.000
_cell.angle_alpha   90.00
_cell.angle_beta   90.00
_cell.angle_gamma   90.00
#
_symmetry.space_group_name_H-M   'P 1'
#
loop_
_entity.id
_entity.type
_entity.pdbx_description
1 polymer ?
#
loop_
_entity_poly.entity_id
_entity_poly.type
_entity_poly.pdbx_seq_one_letter_code
_entity_poly.pdbx_strand_id
1 'polypeptide(L)'
;MIKLMIISSLVLLISITSSKVLYKFGVPILLIFIGLGMIFGSDGIVGIYFSDYELTKEISSIALVIIMFYGGFGTNWSMAKPSALQSILMSTLGVIITATLTGLFSHIVLKITLLEGLLIGAVVASTDAASVFSILRSQKLNLKGSLAPLLEVESGSNDPVAYMATLSILLLMDNKGISTLFPMVIKQIVFGLLVGILLAKCTIFFIKNLKFEIKGFYPIFILAIAILSYSLSESLGGNGYLSVYMSGIIIGNSSHLPYKKSLFQFFDCISWIMQIVLFFMLGLLSFPSKFINIIGISVSISIFMILVARPVATFITLYPFKYSIKEKLFISWVGLRGAASIVFAIYATTYGVNMTYDIFHIVFFVALFSVSIQGTLLPKFAKKLDLVDNNTLVLKTFNDYASDIDRQLIEVNITSDSKLVNKSIADADISEDILILMIKRRGKTIVPKGITIIEDGDVLVVTGDNLEQISL
;
A
#
# COMPACT_ATOMS: atom_id res chain seq x y z
N MET A 1 13.70 -26.52 10.86
CA MET A 1 13.74 -25.22 11.52
C MET A 1 14.96 -24.39 11.08
N ILE A 2 16.22 -24.82 11.33
CA ILE A 2 17.44 -24.03 11.00
C ILE A 2 17.51 -23.65 9.51
N LYS A 3 17.27 -24.59 8.59
CA LYS A 3 17.25 -24.29 7.14
C LYS A 3 16.24 -23.20 6.78
N LEU A 4 15.04 -23.22 7.35
CA LEU A 4 14.02 -22.21 7.12
C LEU A 4 14.49 -20.82 7.63
N MET A 5 15.09 -20.76 8.82
CA MET A 5 15.62 -19.50 9.37
C MET A 5 16.74 -18.93 8.49
N ILE A 6 17.64 -19.79 7.98
CA ILE A 6 18.70 -19.34 7.05
C ILE A 6 18.09 -18.79 5.76
N ILE A 7 17.13 -19.51 5.15
CA ILE A 7 16.46 -19.07 3.93
C ILE A 7 15.74 -17.74 4.14
N SER A 8 14.96 -17.61 5.21
CA SER A 8 14.23 -16.38 5.52
C SER A 8 15.19 -15.18 5.72
N SER A 9 16.29 -15.40 6.43
CA SER A 9 17.31 -14.36 6.64
C SER A 9 18.00 -13.97 5.33
N LEU A 10 18.37 -14.93 4.50
CA LEU A 10 18.98 -14.67 3.19
C LEU A 10 18.01 -13.92 2.26
N VAL A 11 16.73 -14.32 2.22
CA VAL A 11 15.71 -13.66 1.41
C VAL A 11 15.56 -12.20 1.84
N LEU A 12 15.45 -11.92 3.14
CA LEU A 12 15.37 -10.55 3.64
C LEU A 12 16.61 -9.72 3.27
N LEU A 13 17.81 -10.25 3.50
CA LEU A 13 19.06 -9.56 3.19
C LEU A 13 19.21 -9.27 1.69
N ILE A 14 18.95 -10.28 0.84
CA ILE A 14 19.02 -10.11 -0.62
C ILE A 14 17.95 -9.13 -1.10
N SER A 15 16.74 -9.20 -0.56
CA SER A 15 15.64 -8.29 -0.91
C SER A 15 16.02 -6.84 -0.63
N ILE A 16 16.57 -6.55 0.56
CA ILE A 16 16.96 -5.19 0.97
C ILE A 16 18.17 -4.70 0.15
N THR A 17 19.20 -5.51 -0.03
CA THR A 17 20.41 -5.10 -0.76
C THR A 17 20.15 -4.91 -2.25
N SER A 18 19.36 -5.80 -2.86
CA SER A 18 19.00 -5.71 -4.29
C SER A 18 18.10 -4.50 -4.56
N SER A 19 17.27 -4.10 -3.61
CA SER A 19 16.37 -2.94 -3.76
C SER A 19 17.15 -1.66 -4.07
N LYS A 20 18.31 -1.44 -3.40
CA LYS A 20 19.17 -0.27 -3.63
C LYS A 20 19.72 -0.20 -5.06
N VAL A 21 20.02 -1.35 -5.66
CA VAL A 21 20.56 -1.42 -7.02
C VAL A 21 19.46 -1.15 -8.05
N LEU A 22 18.34 -1.84 -7.93
CA LEU A 22 17.25 -1.79 -8.91
C LEU A 22 16.42 -0.50 -8.82
N TYR A 23 16.39 0.14 -7.65
CA TYR A 23 15.81 1.47 -7.50
C TYR A 23 16.39 2.49 -8.50
N LYS A 24 17.68 2.39 -8.81
CA LYS A 24 18.36 3.25 -9.82
C LYS A 24 17.86 3.01 -11.25
N PHE A 25 17.39 1.80 -11.54
CA PHE A 25 16.92 1.42 -12.89
C PHE A 25 15.41 1.64 -13.07
N GLY A 26 14.68 2.07 -12.03
CA GLY A 26 13.22 2.25 -12.08
C GLY A 26 12.45 0.94 -12.22
N VAL A 27 13.09 -0.19 -11.90
CA VAL A 27 12.44 -1.50 -11.86
C VAL A 27 11.66 -1.64 -10.57
N PRO A 28 10.39 -2.04 -10.61
CA PRO A 28 9.59 -2.26 -9.41
C PRO A 28 10.24 -3.29 -8.48
N ILE A 29 10.44 -2.91 -7.21
CA ILE A 29 11.11 -3.75 -6.21
C ILE A 29 10.41 -5.11 -6.04
N LEU A 30 9.10 -5.16 -6.21
CA LEU A 30 8.29 -6.37 -6.07
C LEU A 30 8.71 -7.49 -7.03
N LEU A 31 9.23 -7.14 -8.22
CA LEU A 31 9.77 -8.12 -9.17
C LEU A 31 10.97 -8.90 -8.62
N ILE A 32 11.75 -8.28 -7.73
CA ILE A 32 12.87 -8.95 -7.05
C ILE A 32 12.33 -10.04 -6.13
N PHE A 33 11.31 -9.71 -5.34
CA PHE A 33 10.76 -10.64 -4.37
C PHE A 33 10.13 -11.85 -5.07
N ILE A 34 9.40 -11.60 -6.16
CA ILE A 34 8.87 -12.67 -7.01
C ILE A 34 10.02 -13.50 -7.61
N GLY A 35 11.02 -12.84 -8.21
CA GLY A 35 12.16 -13.50 -8.83
C GLY A 35 12.96 -14.34 -7.84
N LEU A 36 13.17 -13.84 -6.61
CA LEU A 36 13.78 -14.65 -5.54
C LEU A 36 12.92 -15.87 -5.21
N GLY A 37 11.60 -15.70 -5.07
CA GLY A 37 10.70 -16.83 -4.86
C GLY A 37 10.83 -17.89 -5.97
N MET A 38 10.88 -17.45 -7.24
CA MET A 38 11.06 -18.34 -8.38
C MET A 38 12.43 -19.06 -8.37
N ILE A 39 13.52 -18.37 -7.98
CA ILE A 39 14.87 -18.97 -7.87
C ILE A 39 14.91 -20.03 -6.79
N PHE A 40 14.22 -19.81 -5.67
CA PHE A 40 14.15 -20.77 -4.58
C PHE A 40 13.10 -21.87 -4.82
N GLY A 41 12.12 -21.64 -5.69
CA GLY A 41 11.00 -22.53 -5.99
C GLY A 41 11.38 -23.82 -6.71
N SER A 42 10.35 -24.60 -7.02
CA SER A 42 10.47 -25.97 -7.56
C SER A 42 11.26 -26.05 -8.87
N ASP A 43 11.07 -25.09 -9.77
CA ASP A 43 11.75 -24.99 -11.06
C ASP A 43 13.01 -24.12 -11.00
N GLY A 44 13.32 -23.58 -9.81
CA GLY A 44 14.45 -22.68 -9.61
C GLY A 44 15.76 -23.40 -9.30
N ILE A 45 16.85 -22.63 -9.18
CA ILE A 45 18.21 -23.15 -8.91
C ILE A 45 18.29 -23.87 -7.57
N VAL A 46 17.56 -23.40 -6.55
CA VAL A 46 17.55 -24.00 -5.19
C VAL A 46 16.66 -25.23 -5.12
N GLY A 47 15.62 -25.32 -5.96
CA GLY A 47 14.79 -26.51 -6.13
C GLY A 47 13.94 -26.88 -4.92
N ILE A 48 13.43 -25.93 -4.15
CA ILE A 48 12.52 -26.19 -3.04
C ILE A 48 11.14 -26.50 -3.62
N TYR A 49 10.72 -27.76 -3.53
CA TYR A 49 9.37 -28.14 -3.93
C TYR A 49 8.35 -27.53 -2.97
N PHE A 50 7.51 -26.65 -3.50
CA PHE A 50 6.44 -26.01 -2.74
C PHE A 50 5.19 -25.88 -3.61
N SER A 51 4.09 -26.50 -3.17
CA SER A 51 2.81 -26.51 -3.89
C SER A 51 1.61 -26.38 -2.94
N ASP A 52 1.83 -25.84 -1.74
CA ASP A 52 0.79 -25.68 -0.72
C ASP A 52 0.03 -24.37 -0.93
N TYR A 53 -1.06 -24.44 -1.70
CA TYR A 53 -1.95 -23.31 -1.98
C TYR A 53 -2.71 -22.85 -0.74
N GLU A 54 -3.10 -23.79 0.17
CA GLU A 54 -3.83 -23.42 1.39
C GLU A 54 -2.96 -22.60 2.35
N LEU A 55 -1.75 -23.08 2.65
CA LEU A 55 -0.80 -22.32 3.48
C LEU A 55 -0.47 -20.98 2.84
N THR A 56 -0.29 -20.94 1.52
CA THR A 56 -0.02 -19.68 0.81
C THR A 56 -1.20 -18.72 0.90
N LYS A 57 -2.43 -19.21 0.79
CA LYS A 57 -3.65 -18.43 0.97
C LYS A 57 -3.70 -17.77 2.35
N GLU A 58 -3.47 -18.55 3.41
CA GLU A 58 -3.51 -18.06 4.79
C GLU A 58 -2.46 -16.97 5.03
N ILE A 59 -1.20 -17.24 4.69
CA ILE A 59 -0.10 -16.27 4.87
C ILE A 59 -0.35 -15.02 4.03
N SER A 60 -0.75 -15.18 2.78
CA SER A 60 -1.00 -14.07 1.86
C SER A 60 -2.21 -13.22 2.30
N SER A 61 -3.23 -13.85 2.89
CA SER A 61 -4.39 -13.11 3.43
C SER A 61 -3.99 -12.24 4.61
N ILE A 62 -3.18 -12.77 5.55
CA ILE A 62 -2.64 -11.98 6.68
C ILE A 62 -1.78 -10.82 6.16
N ALA A 63 -0.92 -11.10 5.18
CA ALA A 63 -0.08 -10.08 4.58
C ALA A 63 -0.92 -8.97 3.92
N LEU A 64 -1.94 -9.36 3.14
CA LEU A 64 -2.82 -8.41 2.46
C LEU A 64 -3.63 -7.57 3.46
N VAL A 65 -4.10 -8.15 4.58
CA VAL A 65 -4.76 -7.43 5.68
C VAL A 65 -3.89 -6.28 6.19
N ILE A 66 -2.62 -6.56 6.47
CA ILE A 66 -1.68 -5.57 7.00
C ILE A 66 -1.35 -4.50 5.96
N ILE A 67 -1.13 -4.89 4.72
CA ILE A 67 -0.86 -3.98 3.60
C ILE A 67 -2.06 -3.05 3.37
N MET A 68 -3.29 -3.58 3.37
CA MET A 68 -4.51 -2.79 3.20
C MET A 68 -4.77 -1.85 4.38
N PHE A 69 -4.52 -2.33 5.61
CA PHE A 69 -4.61 -1.45 6.78
C PHE A 69 -3.65 -0.28 6.65
N TYR A 70 -2.39 -0.53 6.29
CA TYR A 70 -1.38 0.51 6.09
C TYR A 70 -1.78 1.48 4.97
N GLY A 71 -2.30 0.97 3.84
CA GLY A 71 -2.83 1.80 2.76
C GLY A 71 -3.94 2.74 3.23
N GLY A 72 -4.92 2.22 3.97
CA GLY A 72 -5.98 3.03 4.57
C GLY A 72 -5.45 4.02 5.62
N PHE A 73 -4.56 3.57 6.50
CA PHE A 73 -3.96 4.39 7.56
C PHE A 73 -3.14 5.55 7.00
N GLY A 74 -2.48 5.35 5.86
CA GLY A 74 -1.70 6.37 5.14
C GLY A 74 -2.53 7.35 4.33
N THR A 75 -3.75 7.00 3.98
CA THR A 75 -4.62 7.83 3.14
C THR A 75 -4.98 9.14 3.86
N ASN A 76 -4.55 10.27 3.30
CA ASN A 76 -4.93 11.58 3.81
C ASN A 76 -6.32 11.98 3.29
N TRP A 77 -7.33 11.81 4.15
CA TRP A 77 -8.72 12.05 3.78
C TRP A 77 -9.01 13.50 3.34
N SER A 78 -8.34 14.48 3.92
CA SER A 78 -8.53 15.88 3.53
C SER A 78 -8.10 16.15 2.08
N MET A 79 -7.04 15.49 1.62
CA MET A 79 -6.57 15.56 0.24
C MET A 79 -7.38 14.65 -0.70
N ALA A 80 -7.87 13.53 -0.21
CA ALA A 80 -8.63 12.56 -1.00
C ALA A 80 -10.10 12.96 -1.19
N LYS A 81 -10.69 13.69 -0.23
CA LYS A 81 -12.11 14.08 -0.22
C LYS A 81 -12.60 14.73 -1.53
N PRO A 82 -11.85 15.65 -2.19
CA PRO A 82 -12.29 16.27 -3.45
C PRO A 82 -12.46 15.26 -4.60
N SER A 83 -11.70 14.18 -4.61
CA SER A 83 -11.73 13.13 -5.65
C SER A 83 -12.38 11.81 -5.15
N ALA A 84 -12.95 11.79 -3.95
CA ALA A 84 -13.47 10.57 -3.33
C ALA A 84 -14.58 9.90 -4.16
N LEU A 85 -15.53 10.69 -4.70
CA LEU A 85 -16.61 10.13 -5.52
C LEU A 85 -16.06 9.47 -6.79
N GLN A 86 -15.11 10.12 -7.46
CA GLN A 86 -14.46 9.60 -8.65
C GLN A 86 -13.69 8.31 -8.35
N SER A 87 -12.96 8.29 -7.24
CA SER A 87 -12.22 7.10 -6.79
C SER A 87 -13.17 5.94 -6.45
N ILE A 88 -14.27 6.20 -5.75
CA ILE A 88 -15.27 5.18 -5.42
C ILE A 88 -15.94 4.63 -6.68
N LEU A 89 -16.27 5.47 -7.64
CA LEU A 89 -16.84 5.02 -8.90
C LEU A 89 -15.84 4.21 -9.73
N MET A 90 -14.56 4.61 -9.74
CA MET A 90 -13.51 3.86 -10.40
C MET A 90 -13.25 2.51 -9.72
N SER A 91 -13.26 2.46 -8.39
CA SER A 91 -13.06 1.22 -7.63
C SER A 91 -14.29 0.28 -7.62
N THR A 92 -15.47 0.75 -8.01
CA THR A 92 -16.69 -0.05 -8.08
C THR A 92 -17.10 -0.31 -9.53
N LEU A 93 -17.71 0.68 -10.18
CA LEU A 93 -18.18 0.56 -11.57
C LEU A 93 -17.00 0.29 -12.52
N GLY A 94 -15.87 0.97 -12.34
CA GLY A 94 -14.65 0.75 -13.14
C GLY A 94 -14.12 -0.67 -13.01
N VAL A 95 -14.13 -1.26 -11.81
CA VAL A 95 -13.74 -2.66 -11.57
C VAL A 95 -14.72 -3.61 -12.25
N ILE A 96 -16.04 -3.40 -12.10
CA ILE A 96 -17.07 -4.25 -12.72
C ILE A 96 -16.94 -4.23 -14.25
N ILE A 97 -16.79 -3.05 -14.86
CA ILE A 97 -16.61 -2.92 -16.31
C ILE A 97 -15.32 -3.63 -16.76
N THR A 98 -14.21 -3.39 -16.07
CA THR A 98 -12.92 -4.02 -16.38
C THR A 98 -13.01 -5.55 -16.27
N ALA A 99 -13.61 -6.06 -15.18
CA ALA A 99 -13.81 -7.48 -14.94
C ALA A 99 -14.66 -8.11 -16.02
N THR A 100 -15.78 -7.48 -16.36
CA THR A 100 -16.71 -7.99 -17.38
C THR A 100 -16.08 -8.02 -18.76
N LEU A 101 -15.44 -6.93 -19.20
CA LEU A 101 -14.79 -6.86 -20.52
C LEU A 101 -13.64 -7.86 -20.62
N THR A 102 -12.78 -7.93 -19.59
CA THR A 102 -11.67 -8.90 -19.57
C THR A 102 -12.20 -10.33 -19.53
N GLY A 103 -13.27 -10.57 -18.76
CA GLY A 103 -13.91 -11.87 -18.66
C GLY A 103 -14.53 -12.34 -19.97
N LEU A 104 -15.27 -11.47 -20.66
CA LEU A 104 -15.83 -11.76 -21.99
C LEU A 104 -14.73 -12.04 -23.01
N PHE A 105 -13.67 -11.24 -23.01
CA PHE A 105 -12.50 -11.47 -23.88
C PHE A 105 -11.87 -12.84 -23.60
N SER A 106 -11.67 -13.18 -22.32
CA SER A 106 -11.11 -14.47 -21.91
C SER A 106 -12.00 -15.63 -22.34
N HIS A 107 -13.32 -15.53 -22.15
CA HIS A 107 -14.29 -16.52 -22.63
C HIS A 107 -14.17 -16.78 -24.14
N ILE A 108 -14.13 -15.72 -24.96
CA ILE A 108 -14.08 -15.83 -26.42
C ILE A 108 -12.73 -16.39 -26.89
N VAL A 109 -11.61 -15.85 -26.37
CA VAL A 109 -10.26 -16.19 -26.84
C VAL A 109 -9.82 -17.58 -26.39
N LEU A 110 -10.14 -17.94 -25.12
CA LEU A 110 -9.74 -19.22 -24.54
C LEU A 110 -10.76 -20.33 -24.79
N LYS A 111 -11.93 -19.99 -25.32
CA LYS A 111 -13.05 -20.93 -25.50
C LYS A 111 -13.44 -21.69 -24.23
N ILE A 112 -13.36 -21.00 -23.10
CA ILE A 112 -13.77 -21.48 -21.77
C ILE A 112 -15.21 -21.08 -21.48
N THR A 113 -15.79 -21.57 -20.39
CA THR A 113 -17.13 -21.14 -19.97
C THR A 113 -17.17 -19.65 -19.64
N LEU A 114 -18.33 -19.03 -19.74
CA LEU A 114 -18.48 -17.60 -19.42
C LEU A 114 -18.09 -17.31 -17.96
N LEU A 115 -18.46 -18.19 -17.02
CA LEU A 115 -18.14 -18.02 -15.61
C LEU A 115 -16.64 -18.11 -15.35
N GLU A 116 -15.93 -19.06 -16.00
CA GLU A 116 -14.46 -19.11 -15.91
C GLU A 116 -13.81 -17.82 -16.45
N GLY A 117 -14.29 -17.33 -17.59
CA GLY A 117 -13.82 -16.07 -18.15
C GLY A 117 -14.06 -14.90 -17.20
N LEU A 118 -15.27 -14.76 -16.66
CA LEU A 118 -15.61 -13.73 -15.69
C LEU A 118 -14.79 -13.84 -14.40
N LEU A 119 -14.47 -15.05 -13.95
CA LEU A 119 -13.60 -15.27 -12.79
C LEU A 119 -12.19 -14.72 -13.04
N ILE A 120 -11.59 -15.03 -14.20
CA ILE A 120 -10.31 -14.44 -14.59
C ILE A 120 -10.42 -12.91 -14.60
N GLY A 121 -11.47 -12.37 -15.20
CA GLY A 121 -11.70 -10.93 -15.25
C GLY A 121 -11.82 -10.28 -13.86
N ALA A 122 -12.59 -10.89 -12.94
CA ALA A 122 -12.77 -10.39 -11.58
C ALA A 122 -11.47 -10.38 -10.78
N VAL A 123 -10.72 -11.48 -10.84
CA VAL A 123 -9.45 -11.63 -10.14
C VAL A 123 -8.41 -10.61 -10.62
N VAL A 124 -8.32 -10.38 -11.94
CA VAL A 124 -7.34 -9.40 -12.47
C VAL A 124 -7.84 -7.96 -12.43
N ALA A 125 -9.07 -7.69 -11.98
CA ALA A 125 -9.61 -6.33 -11.97
C ALA A 125 -9.03 -5.43 -10.85
N SER A 126 -8.50 -6.01 -9.77
CA SER A 126 -7.78 -5.28 -8.71
C SER A 126 -6.53 -4.58 -9.24
N THR A 127 -6.21 -3.37 -8.74
CA THR A 127 -5.03 -2.59 -9.12
C THR A 127 -4.15 -2.26 -7.91
N ASP A 128 -2.86 -2.04 -8.13
CA ASP A 128 -1.85 -1.83 -7.09
C ASP A 128 -1.23 -0.43 -7.18
N ALA A 129 -1.74 0.51 -6.39
CA ALA A 129 -1.16 1.85 -6.29
C ALA A 129 0.17 1.87 -5.51
N ALA A 130 0.41 0.93 -4.61
CA ALA A 130 1.67 0.90 -3.88
C ALA A 130 2.86 0.75 -4.83
N SER A 131 2.76 -0.14 -5.81
CA SER A 131 3.75 -0.27 -6.90
C SER A 131 3.87 1.03 -7.71
N VAL A 132 2.75 1.66 -8.06
CA VAL A 132 2.73 2.92 -8.82
C VAL A 132 3.48 4.02 -8.09
N PHE A 133 3.14 4.26 -6.84
CA PHE A 133 3.78 5.32 -6.05
C PHE A 133 5.24 4.99 -5.71
N SER A 134 5.58 3.72 -5.52
CA SER A 134 6.97 3.29 -5.37
C SER A 134 7.81 3.67 -6.62
N ILE A 135 7.28 3.41 -7.82
CA ILE A 135 7.93 3.75 -9.09
C ILE A 135 8.05 5.28 -9.27
N LEU A 136 6.97 6.03 -9.03
CA LEU A 136 6.97 7.48 -9.16
C LEU A 136 7.97 8.14 -8.19
N ARG A 137 7.99 7.68 -6.93
CA ARG A 137 8.95 8.16 -5.92
C ARG A 137 10.39 7.83 -6.27
N SER A 138 10.66 6.63 -6.80
CA SER A 138 12.01 6.25 -7.24
C SER A 138 12.57 7.20 -8.30
N GLN A 139 11.69 7.73 -9.15
CA GLN A 139 12.02 8.66 -10.22
C GLN A 139 11.82 10.13 -9.82
N LYS A 140 11.50 10.42 -8.54
CA LYS A 140 11.24 11.76 -8.00
C LYS A 140 10.18 12.52 -8.79
N LEU A 141 9.10 11.85 -9.20
CA LEU A 141 8.02 12.41 -10.00
C LEU A 141 6.79 12.65 -9.13
N ASN A 142 6.25 13.88 -9.20
CA ASN A 142 4.96 14.24 -8.64
C ASN A 142 3.92 14.34 -9.74
N LEU A 143 2.68 13.98 -9.43
CA LEU A 143 1.56 14.11 -10.35
C LEU A 143 0.84 15.44 -10.13
N LYS A 144 0.43 16.08 -11.22
CA LYS A 144 -0.37 17.31 -11.20
C LYS A 144 -1.77 17.04 -10.64
N GLY A 145 -2.32 18.03 -9.95
CA GLY A 145 -3.71 18.06 -9.52
C GLY A 145 -4.08 16.96 -8.50
N SER A 146 -5.29 16.44 -8.61
CA SER A 146 -5.83 15.40 -7.70
C SER A 146 -5.59 13.96 -8.17
N LEU A 147 -4.66 13.75 -9.13
CA LEU A 147 -4.42 12.42 -9.68
C LEU A 147 -3.87 11.43 -8.64
N ALA A 148 -2.90 11.87 -7.82
CA ALA A 148 -2.32 11.01 -6.81
C ALA A 148 -3.35 10.57 -5.75
N PRO A 149 -4.13 11.48 -5.11
CA PRO A 149 -5.18 11.07 -4.18
C PRO A 149 -6.28 10.19 -4.82
N LEU A 150 -6.64 10.46 -6.08
CA LEU A 150 -7.61 9.63 -6.80
C LEU A 150 -7.13 8.19 -6.92
N LEU A 151 -5.89 8.00 -7.40
CA LEU A 151 -5.30 6.67 -7.62
C LEU A 151 -5.09 5.90 -6.32
N GLU A 152 -4.71 6.60 -5.25
CA GLU A 152 -4.50 6.00 -3.93
C GLU A 152 -5.81 5.44 -3.36
N VAL A 153 -6.88 6.24 -3.37
CA VAL A 153 -8.20 5.79 -2.87
C VAL A 153 -8.83 4.78 -3.80
N GLU A 154 -8.69 4.94 -5.11
CA GLU A 154 -9.19 3.94 -6.08
C GLU A 154 -8.58 2.57 -5.78
N SER A 155 -7.27 2.48 -5.70
CA SER A 155 -6.58 1.21 -5.52
C SER A 155 -6.86 0.57 -4.16
N GLY A 156 -6.88 1.35 -3.06
CA GLY A 156 -7.22 0.79 -1.76
C GLY A 156 -8.66 0.30 -1.65
N SER A 157 -9.58 0.85 -2.47
CA SER A 157 -11.00 0.49 -2.44
C SER A 157 -11.37 -0.60 -3.48
N ASN A 158 -10.56 -0.82 -4.51
CA ASN A 158 -10.90 -1.78 -5.57
C ASN A 158 -10.63 -3.24 -5.19
N ASP A 159 -9.67 -3.50 -4.29
CA ASP A 159 -9.38 -4.85 -3.81
C ASP A 159 -10.59 -5.52 -3.13
N PRO A 160 -11.28 -4.85 -2.18
CA PRO A 160 -12.52 -5.37 -1.63
C PRO A 160 -13.59 -5.67 -2.69
N VAL A 161 -13.70 -4.83 -3.73
CA VAL A 161 -14.69 -5.02 -4.80
C VAL A 161 -14.30 -6.18 -5.71
N ALA A 162 -13.04 -6.32 -6.08
CA ALA A 162 -12.53 -7.46 -6.84
C ALA A 162 -12.70 -8.78 -6.07
N TYR A 163 -12.46 -8.77 -4.76
CA TYR A 163 -12.72 -9.91 -3.87
C TYR A 163 -14.20 -10.29 -3.87
N MET A 164 -15.10 -9.31 -3.69
CA MET A 164 -16.56 -9.55 -3.76
C MET A 164 -16.98 -10.14 -5.11
N ALA A 165 -16.47 -9.60 -6.22
CA ALA A 165 -16.75 -10.10 -7.55
C ALA A 165 -16.23 -11.54 -7.73
N THR A 166 -15.02 -11.84 -7.28
CA THR A 166 -14.43 -13.18 -7.31
C THR A 166 -15.30 -14.18 -6.55
N LEU A 167 -15.67 -13.89 -5.30
CA LEU A 167 -16.53 -14.76 -4.50
C LEU A 167 -17.93 -14.93 -5.13
N SER A 168 -18.49 -13.87 -5.71
CA SER A 168 -19.78 -13.93 -6.39
C SER A 168 -19.76 -14.92 -7.55
N ILE A 169 -18.71 -14.90 -8.35
CA ILE A 169 -18.58 -15.81 -9.50
C ILE A 169 -18.31 -17.23 -9.03
N LEU A 170 -17.47 -17.44 -8.00
CA LEU A 170 -17.22 -18.76 -7.43
C LEU A 170 -18.51 -19.41 -6.91
N LEU A 171 -19.40 -18.65 -6.25
CA LEU A 171 -20.71 -19.14 -5.81
C LEU A 171 -21.61 -19.54 -6.98
N LEU A 172 -21.58 -18.80 -8.10
CA LEU A 172 -22.31 -19.17 -9.32
C LEU A 172 -21.77 -20.45 -9.94
N MET A 173 -20.44 -20.64 -9.94
CA MET A 173 -19.80 -21.86 -10.44
C MET A 173 -20.13 -23.08 -9.55
N ASP A 174 -20.35 -22.85 -8.25
CA ASP A 174 -20.81 -23.86 -7.28
C ASP A 174 -22.34 -24.13 -7.37
N ASN A 175 -22.98 -23.68 -8.45
CA ASN A 175 -24.43 -23.84 -8.70
C ASN A 175 -25.34 -23.24 -7.62
N LYS A 176 -24.85 -22.33 -6.79
CA LYS A 176 -25.70 -21.54 -5.89
C LYS A 176 -26.42 -20.48 -6.73
N GLY A 177 -27.73 -20.50 -6.69
CA GLY A 177 -28.57 -19.67 -7.56
C GLY A 177 -28.28 -18.17 -7.44
N ILE A 178 -28.61 -17.40 -8.49
CA ILE A 178 -28.44 -15.92 -8.54
C ILE A 178 -29.12 -15.22 -7.34
N SER A 179 -30.20 -15.81 -6.80
CA SER A 179 -30.88 -15.28 -5.62
C SER A 179 -30.02 -15.17 -4.36
N THR A 180 -28.93 -15.94 -4.26
CA THR A 180 -28.01 -15.89 -3.12
C THR A 180 -26.98 -14.76 -3.24
N LEU A 181 -26.73 -14.24 -4.44
CA LEU A 181 -25.71 -13.21 -4.69
C LEU A 181 -26.06 -11.87 -4.05
N PHE A 182 -27.31 -11.40 -4.30
CA PHE A 182 -27.71 -10.08 -3.82
C PHE A 182 -27.64 -9.95 -2.29
N PRO A 183 -28.18 -10.89 -1.50
CA PRO A 183 -28.02 -10.87 -0.04
C PRO A 183 -26.56 -10.97 0.39
N MET A 184 -25.72 -11.77 -0.28
CA MET A 184 -24.31 -11.91 0.03
C MET A 184 -23.56 -10.60 -0.19
N VAL A 185 -23.72 -9.95 -1.36
CA VAL A 185 -23.04 -8.68 -1.66
C VAL A 185 -23.46 -7.59 -0.67
N ILE A 186 -24.76 -7.52 -0.33
CA ILE A 186 -25.24 -6.57 0.71
C ILE A 186 -24.57 -6.87 2.06
N LYS A 187 -24.55 -8.13 2.49
CA LYS A 187 -23.89 -8.51 3.74
C LYS A 187 -22.41 -8.12 3.74
N GLN A 188 -21.70 -8.40 2.66
CA GLN A 188 -20.29 -8.06 2.53
C GLN A 188 -20.04 -6.55 2.68
N ILE A 189 -20.85 -5.72 2.04
CA ILE A 189 -20.73 -4.26 2.12
C ILE A 189 -21.13 -3.77 3.53
N VAL A 190 -22.29 -4.17 4.00
CA VAL A 190 -22.86 -3.66 5.27
C VAL A 190 -21.98 -4.05 6.45
N PHE A 191 -21.69 -5.34 6.62
CA PHE A 191 -20.86 -5.79 7.75
C PHE A 191 -19.40 -5.36 7.58
N GLY A 192 -18.86 -5.31 6.36
CA GLY A 192 -17.54 -4.76 6.10
C GLY A 192 -17.40 -3.31 6.60
N LEU A 193 -18.32 -2.44 6.19
CA LEU A 193 -18.31 -1.05 6.63
C LEU A 193 -18.63 -0.89 8.13
N LEU A 194 -19.64 -1.59 8.60
CA LEU A 194 -20.11 -1.46 9.99
C LEU A 194 -19.04 -1.87 10.99
N VAL A 195 -18.42 -3.05 10.78
CA VAL A 195 -17.34 -3.55 11.66
C VAL A 195 -16.13 -2.63 11.60
N GLY A 196 -15.70 -2.22 10.39
CA GLY A 196 -14.57 -1.31 10.23
C GLY A 196 -14.77 0.02 10.95
N ILE A 197 -15.95 0.64 10.78
CA ILE A 197 -16.29 1.91 11.44
C ILE A 197 -16.41 1.77 12.93
N LEU A 198 -17.08 0.71 13.42
CA LEU A 198 -17.27 0.49 14.87
C LEU A 198 -15.93 0.27 15.57
N LEU A 199 -15.10 -0.65 15.05
CA LEU A 199 -13.80 -0.94 15.65
C LEU A 199 -12.87 0.26 15.60
N ALA A 200 -12.88 1.03 14.52
CA ALA A 200 -12.09 2.26 14.44
C ALA A 200 -12.52 3.29 15.49
N LYS A 201 -13.83 3.52 15.65
CA LYS A 201 -14.36 4.44 16.68
C LYS A 201 -14.05 3.95 18.09
N CYS A 202 -14.23 2.65 18.36
CA CYS A 202 -13.84 2.04 19.62
C CYS A 202 -12.34 2.24 19.89
N THR A 203 -11.49 2.00 18.90
CA THR A 203 -10.04 2.21 19.01
C THR A 203 -9.70 3.64 19.40
N ILE A 204 -10.29 4.63 18.71
CA ILE A 204 -10.07 6.04 19.01
C ILE A 204 -10.56 6.38 20.44
N PHE A 205 -11.72 5.86 20.83
CA PHE A 205 -12.25 6.03 22.18
C PHE A 205 -11.31 5.45 23.25
N PHE A 206 -10.80 4.23 23.05
CA PHE A 206 -9.84 3.61 23.95
C PHE A 206 -8.52 4.38 24.02
N ILE A 207 -7.95 4.77 22.89
CA ILE A 207 -6.70 5.54 22.84
C ILE A 207 -6.84 6.89 23.56
N LYS A 208 -8.00 7.54 23.44
CA LYS A 208 -8.27 8.82 24.10
C LYS A 208 -8.34 8.68 25.63
N ASN A 209 -8.95 7.60 26.12
CA ASN A 209 -9.25 7.42 27.55
C ASN A 209 -8.20 6.56 28.28
N LEU A 210 -7.67 5.53 27.61
CA LEU A 210 -6.62 4.66 28.13
C LEU A 210 -5.27 5.14 27.62
N LYS A 211 -4.56 5.89 28.45
CA LYS A 211 -3.18 6.29 28.18
C LYS A 211 -2.26 5.12 28.50
N PHE A 212 -1.74 4.44 27.46
CA PHE A 212 -0.74 3.40 27.70
C PHE A 212 0.56 4.04 28.20
N GLU A 213 1.10 3.53 29.31
CA GLU A 213 2.37 3.98 29.87
C GLU A 213 3.55 3.68 28.91
N ILE A 214 3.48 2.53 28.23
CA ILE A 214 4.52 2.08 27.29
C ILE A 214 4.12 2.48 25.87
N LYS A 215 4.89 3.35 25.24
CA LYS A 215 4.66 3.85 23.87
C LYS A 215 4.55 2.73 22.83
N GLY A 216 5.31 1.65 22.99
CA GLY A 216 5.31 0.49 22.09
C GLY A 216 4.01 -0.29 22.07
N PHE A 217 3.10 -0.10 23.04
CA PHE A 217 1.81 -0.79 23.04
C PHE A 217 0.80 -0.20 22.06
N TYR A 218 0.92 1.09 21.70
CA TYR A 218 0.02 1.69 20.70
C TYR A 218 0.03 0.99 19.35
N PRO A 219 1.21 0.75 18.69
CA PRO A 219 1.22 0.05 17.41
C PRO A 219 0.74 -1.39 17.51
N ILE A 220 1.05 -2.10 18.60
CA ILE A 220 0.60 -3.49 18.81
C ILE A 220 -0.92 -3.53 18.97
N PHE A 221 -1.49 -2.61 19.74
CA PHE A 221 -2.94 -2.49 19.93
C PHE A 221 -3.66 -2.23 18.61
N ILE A 222 -3.16 -1.28 17.80
CA ILE A 222 -3.75 -0.95 16.50
C ILE A 222 -3.61 -2.13 15.52
N LEU A 223 -2.49 -2.85 15.55
CA LEU A 223 -2.31 -4.07 14.75
C LEU A 223 -3.32 -5.15 15.13
N ALA A 224 -3.53 -5.38 16.42
CA ALA A 224 -4.54 -6.32 16.90
C ALA A 224 -5.95 -5.94 16.43
N ILE A 225 -6.28 -4.63 16.44
CA ILE A 225 -7.56 -4.12 15.91
C ILE A 225 -7.67 -4.35 14.39
N ALA A 226 -6.59 -4.16 13.63
CA ALA A 226 -6.61 -4.42 12.18
C ALA A 226 -6.94 -5.90 11.88
N ILE A 227 -6.30 -6.83 12.58
CA ILE A 227 -6.56 -8.27 12.45
C ILE A 227 -7.98 -8.61 12.91
N LEU A 228 -8.42 -8.04 14.03
CA LEU A 228 -9.78 -8.23 14.56
C LEU A 228 -10.83 -7.68 13.59
N SER A 229 -10.55 -6.54 12.92
CA SER A 229 -11.46 -5.93 11.95
C SER A 229 -11.73 -6.85 10.77
N TYR A 230 -10.67 -7.51 10.26
CA TYR A 230 -10.79 -8.53 9.22
C TYR A 230 -11.61 -9.74 9.72
N SER A 231 -11.14 -10.35 10.81
CA SER A 231 -11.68 -11.63 11.29
C SER A 231 -13.14 -11.51 11.72
N LEU A 232 -13.50 -10.43 12.42
CA LEU A 232 -14.87 -10.20 12.87
C LEU A 232 -15.79 -9.92 11.68
N SER A 233 -15.35 -9.16 10.69
CA SER A 233 -16.13 -8.89 9.49
C SER A 233 -16.40 -10.19 8.72
N GLU A 234 -15.36 -11.00 8.44
CA GLU A 234 -15.49 -12.28 7.75
C GLU A 234 -16.41 -13.25 8.50
N SER A 235 -16.30 -13.33 9.84
CA SER A 235 -17.15 -14.22 10.66
C SER A 235 -18.64 -13.86 10.57
N LEU A 236 -18.97 -12.59 10.33
CA LEU A 236 -20.33 -12.10 10.13
C LEU A 236 -20.81 -12.19 8.66
N GLY A 237 -19.96 -12.69 7.76
CA GLY A 237 -20.21 -12.73 6.32
C GLY A 237 -20.04 -11.37 5.63
N GLY A 238 -19.33 -10.45 6.27
CA GLY A 238 -18.90 -9.17 5.72
C GLY A 238 -17.60 -9.30 4.92
N ASN A 239 -17.20 -8.23 4.24
CA ASN A 239 -15.91 -8.16 3.55
C ASN A 239 -14.83 -7.67 4.52
N GLY A 240 -13.93 -8.59 4.92
CA GLY A 240 -12.85 -8.28 5.85
C GLY A 240 -11.87 -7.25 5.33
N TYR A 241 -11.54 -7.29 4.04
CA TYR A 241 -10.64 -6.31 3.41
C TYR A 241 -11.22 -4.91 3.41
N LEU A 242 -12.53 -4.76 3.14
CA LEU A 242 -13.24 -3.48 3.24
C LEU A 242 -13.23 -2.95 4.68
N SER A 243 -13.46 -3.83 5.65
CA SER A 243 -13.45 -3.50 7.07
C SER A 243 -12.10 -2.95 7.52
N VAL A 244 -11.02 -3.63 7.14
CA VAL A 244 -9.64 -3.25 7.49
C VAL A 244 -9.25 -1.92 6.84
N TYR A 245 -9.55 -1.73 5.56
CA TYR A 245 -9.25 -0.49 4.85
C TYR A 245 -9.97 0.71 5.45
N MET A 246 -11.27 0.56 5.74
CA MET A 246 -12.07 1.60 6.38
C MET A 246 -11.58 1.92 7.80
N SER A 247 -11.23 0.90 8.59
CA SER A 247 -10.66 1.11 9.93
C SER A 247 -9.33 1.85 9.85
N GLY A 248 -8.47 1.51 8.88
CA GLY A 248 -7.22 2.20 8.62
C GLY A 248 -7.43 3.68 8.33
N ILE A 249 -8.32 4.03 7.38
CA ILE A 249 -8.65 5.42 7.04
C ILE A 249 -9.10 6.20 8.28
N ILE A 250 -10.03 5.66 9.05
CA ILE A 250 -10.63 6.38 10.19
C ILE A 250 -9.60 6.57 11.31
N ILE A 251 -8.83 5.54 11.65
CA ILE A 251 -7.79 5.63 12.68
C ILE A 251 -6.68 6.59 12.23
N GLY A 252 -6.16 6.44 11.01
CA GLY A 252 -5.07 7.24 10.47
C GLY A 252 -5.36 8.73 10.38
N ASN A 253 -6.63 9.12 10.15
CA ASN A 253 -7.05 10.52 10.10
C ASN A 253 -7.51 11.09 11.44
N SER A 254 -7.46 10.32 12.53
CA SER A 254 -7.83 10.81 13.86
C SER A 254 -6.82 11.83 14.39
N SER A 255 -7.32 12.95 14.90
CA SER A 255 -6.52 13.96 15.62
C SER A 255 -6.09 13.51 17.02
N HIS A 256 -6.75 12.49 17.57
CA HIS A 256 -6.48 11.96 18.92
C HIS A 256 -5.39 10.89 18.95
N LEU A 257 -4.80 10.56 17.80
CA LEU A 257 -3.78 9.51 17.69
C LEU A 257 -2.42 10.03 18.18
N PRO A 258 -1.91 9.53 19.34
CA PRO A 258 -0.59 9.91 19.82
C PRO A 258 0.50 9.24 18.99
N TYR A 259 1.69 9.84 18.97
CA TYR A 259 2.87 9.26 18.31
C TYR A 259 2.62 8.87 16.83
N LYS A 260 1.80 9.63 16.12
CA LYS A 260 1.35 9.32 14.75
C LYS A 260 2.53 8.97 13.81
N LYS A 261 3.65 9.69 13.91
CA LYS A 261 4.87 9.42 13.15
C LYS A 261 5.44 8.02 13.42
N SER A 262 5.61 7.66 14.68
CA SER A 262 6.14 6.34 15.08
C SER A 262 5.20 5.20 14.67
N LEU A 263 3.89 5.42 14.78
CA LEU A 263 2.89 4.46 14.31
C LEU A 263 3.00 4.25 12.80
N PHE A 264 3.14 5.33 12.06
CA PHE A 264 3.29 5.26 10.61
C PHE A 264 4.55 4.48 10.23
N GLN A 265 5.70 4.79 10.84
CA GLN A 265 6.95 4.07 10.61
C GLN A 265 6.85 2.58 10.94
N PHE A 266 6.14 2.24 12.02
CA PHE A 266 5.92 0.85 12.40
C PHE A 266 5.08 0.10 11.34
N PHE A 267 3.97 0.68 10.89
CA PHE A 267 3.11 0.05 9.88
C PHE A 267 3.76 0.01 8.51
N ASP A 268 4.58 1.01 8.16
CA ASP A 268 5.39 0.98 6.95
C ASP A 268 6.38 -0.20 6.98
N CYS A 269 7.12 -0.34 8.07
CA CYS A 269 8.09 -1.43 8.23
C CYS A 269 7.42 -2.82 8.13
N ILE A 270 6.31 -3.02 8.85
CA ILE A 270 5.59 -4.31 8.79
C ILE A 270 4.97 -4.53 7.40
N SER A 271 4.45 -3.50 6.75
CA SER A 271 3.92 -3.60 5.39
C SER A 271 5.00 -4.06 4.42
N TRP A 272 6.22 -3.54 4.51
CA TRP A 272 7.35 -4.00 3.69
C TRP A 272 7.70 -5.48 3.96
N ILE A 273 7.73 -5.89 5.23
CA ILE A 273 7.97 -7.31 5.58
C ILE A 273 6.88 -8.19 4.95
N MET A 274 5.62 -7.78 5.07
CA MET A 274 4.49 -8.52 4.51
C MET A 274 4.53 -8.56 2.97
N GLN A 275 4.94 -7.48 2.32
CA GLN A 275 5.14 -7.48 0.87
C GLN A 275 6.24 -8.44 0.44
N ILE A 276 7.38 -8.45 1.13
CA ILE A 276 8.48 -9.41 0.85
C ILE A 276 7.98 -10.84 1.01
N VAL A 277 7.35 -11.16 2.14
CA VAL A 277 6.82 -12.51 2.42
C VAL A 277 5.82 -12.91 1.35
N LEU A 278 4.85 -12.04 1.06
CA LEU A 278 3.78 -12.31 0.11
C LEU A 278 4.34 -12.58 -1.29
N PHE A 279 5.12 -11.65 -1.85
CA PHE A 279 5.64 -11.81 -3.22
C PHE A 279 6.66 -12.93 -3.34
N PHE A 280 7.45 -13.19 -2.30
CA PHE A 280 8.35 -14.35 -2.25
C PHE A 280 7.56 -15.67 -2.26
N MET A 281 6.52 -15.80 -1.42
CA MET A 281 5.64 -16.98 -1.38
C MET A 281 4.94 -17.21 -2.73
N LEU A 282 4.44 -16.14 -3.36
CA LEU A 282 3.84 -16.23 -4.68
C LEU A 282 4.84 -16.69 -5.75
N GLY A 283 6.07 -16.19 -5.67
CA GLY A 283 7.16 -16.65 -6.54
C GLY A 283 7.55 -18.12 -6.28
N LEU A 284 7.60 -18.52 -5.01
CA LEU A 284 7.91 -19.90 -4.60
C LEU A 284 6.85 -20.89 -5.09
N LEU A 285 5.57 -20.49 -5.07
CA LEU A 285 4.44 -21.30 -5.53
C LEU A 285 4.35 -21.39 -7.07
N SER A 286 5.03 -20.49 -7.78
CA SER A 286 5.00 -20.47 -9.25
C SER A 286 5.90 -21.53 -9.86
N PHE A 287 5.46 -22.10 -10.98
CA PHE A 287 6.21 -23.06 -11.78
C PHE A 287 6.52 -22.43 -13.15
N PRO A 288 7.70 -21.80 -13.31
CA PRO A 288 8.09 -21.17 -14.58
C PRO A 288 8.01 -22.08 -15.81
N SER A 289 8.20 -23.39 -15.64
CA SER A 289 8.04 -24.39 -16.72
C SER A 289 6.64 -24.38 -17.34
N LYS A 290 5.61 -24.06 -16.57
CA LYS A 290 4.22 -23.96 -17.05
C LYS A 290 3.99 -22.69 -17.89
N PHE A 291 4.84 -21.67 -17.80
CA PHE A 291 4.65 -20.38 -18.50
C PHE A 291 4.68 -20.55 -20.01
N ILE A 292 5.46 -21.47 -20.54
CA ILE A 292 5.58 -21.73 -21.99
C ILE A 292 4.19 -21.97 -22.60
N ASN A 293 3.34 -22.72 -21.90
CA ASN A 293 2.00 -23.10 -22.39
C ASN A 293 0.95 -22.00 -22.24
N ILE A 294 1.16 -21.05 -21.31
CA ILE A 294 0.16 -20.03 -20.98
C ILE A 294 0.58 -18.60 -21.34
N ILE A 295 1.85 -18.39 -21.78
CA ILE A 295 2.39 -17.06 -22.07
C ILE A 295 1.56 -16.32 -23.13
N GLY A 296 1.19 -17.00 -24.21
CA GLY A 296 0.38 -16.41 -25.29
C GLY A 296 -0.99 -15.96 -24.78
N ILE A 297 -1.61 -16.76 -23.94
CA ILE A 297 -2.90 -16.49 -23.29
C ILE A 297 -2.77 -15.27 -22.37
N SER A 298 -1.84 -15.31 -21.43
CA SER A 298 -1.65 -14.26 -20.42
C SER A 298 -1.24 -12.93 -21.03
N VAL A 299 -0.39 -12.93 -22.08
CA VAL A 299 -0.01 -11.73 -22.83
C VAL A 299 -1.22 -11.14 -23.56
N SER A 300 -2.05 -11.97 -24.20
CA SER A 300 -3.25 -11.49 -24.92
C SER A 300 -4.24 -10.84 -23.95
N ILE A 301 -4.49 -11.47 -22.79
CA ILE A 301 -5.33 -10.91 -21.73
C ILE A 301 -4.75 -9.58 -21.21
N SER A 302 -3.44 -9.53 -20.94
CA SER A 302 -2.76 -8.33 -20.45
C SER A 302 -2.87 -7.17 -21.46
N ILE A 303 -2.60 -7.42 -22.73
CA ILE A 303 -2.69 -6.40 -23.78
C ILE A 303 -4.13 -5.90 -23.92
N PHE A 304 -5.11 -6.80 -23.98
CA PHE A 304 -6.51 -6.41 -24.06
C PHE A 304 -6.93 -5.58 -22.85
N MET A 305 -6.54 -6.00 -21.67
CA MET A 305 -6.86 -5.29 -20.43
C MET A 305 -6.26 -3.88 -20.40
N ILE A 306 -4.99 -3.72 -20.79
CA ILE A 306 -4.28 -2.44 -20.80
C ILE A 306 -4.83 -1.50 -21.87
N LEU A 307 -5.08 -2.02 -23.08
CA LEU A 307 -5.41 -1.19 -24.24
C LEU A 307 -6.92 -1.00 -24.46
N VAL A 308 -7.76 -1.90 -23.93
CA VAL A 308 -9.21 -1.86 -24.16
C VAL A 308 -10.00 -1.82 -22.87
N ALA A 309 -9.92 -2.84 -22.03
CA ALA A 309 -10.84 -2.96 -20.88
C ALA A 309 -10.67 -1.80 -19.88
N ARG A 310 -9.45 -1.49 -19.50
CA ARG A 310 -9.15 -0.41 -18.55
C ARG A 310 -9.43 0.99 -19.12
N PRO A 311 -9.02 1.35 -20.35
CA PRO A 311 -9.44 2.61 -20.97
C PRO A 311 -10.93 2.77 -21.05
N VAL A 312 -11.66 1.78 -21.55
CA VAL A 312 -13.13 1.82 -21.66
C VAL A 312 -13.77 2.05 -20.29
N ALA A 313 -13.34 1.30 -19.25
CA ALA A 313 -13.80 1.49 -17.89
C ALA A 313 -13.55 2.91 -17.38
N THR A 314 -12.32 3.42 -17.58
CA THR A 314 -11.95 4.77 -17.11
C THR A 314 -12.72 5.86 -17.84
N PHE A 315 -12.84 5.77 -19.16
CA PHE A 315 -13.54 6.79 -19.94
C PHE A 315 -15.04 6.83 -19.64
N ILE A 316 -15.69 5.67 -19.46
CA ILE A 316 -17.11 5.57 -19.07
C ILE A 316 -17.29 6.12 -17.66
N THR A 317 -16.51 5.66 -16.69
CA THR A 317 -16.66 6.02 -15.28
C THR A 317 -16.37 7.50 -15.02
N LEU A 318 -15.34 8.04 -15.67
CA LEU A 318 -14.96 9.45 -15.51
C LEU A 318 -15.59 10.38 -16.57
N TYR A 319 -16.57 9.89 -17.37
CA TYR A 319 -17.26 10.70 -18.36
C TYR A 319 -17.93 11.96 -17.74
N PRO A 320 -18.64 11.83 -16.60
CA PRO A 320 -19.36 12.97 -16.00
C PRO A 320 -18.42 14.00 -15.34
N PHE A 321 -17.13 13.69 -15.18
CA PHE A 321 -16.19 14.52 -14.43
C PHE A 321 -15.23 15.28 -15.36
N LYS A 322 -14.75 16.43 -14.90
CA LYS A 322 -13.88 17.34 -15.67
C LYS A 322 -12.42 16.85 -15.66
N TYR A 323 -12.16 15.66 -16.20
CA TYR A 323 -10.80 15.18 -16.45
C TYR A 323 -10.47 15.32 -17.93
N SER A 324 -9.27 15.81 -18.23
CA SER A 324 -8.75 15.87 -19.59
C SER A 324 -8.53 14.47 -20.17
N ILE A 325 -8.45 14.38 -21.49
CA ILE A 325 -8.13 13.10 -22.17
C ILE A 325 -6.79 12.55 -21.69
N LYS A 326 -5.80 13.44 -21.47
CA LYS A 326 -4.46 13.05 -20.98
C LYS A 326 -4.53 12.42 -19.59
N GLU A 327 -5.30 12.99 -18.68
CA GLU A 327 -5.52 12.45 -17.33
C GLU A 327 -6.24 11.10 -17.39
N LYS A 328 -7.31 10.97 -18.17
CA LYS A 328 -8.03 9.70 -18.36
C LYS A 328 -7.14 8.61 -18.94
N LEU A 329 -6.31 8.92 -19.93
CA LEU A 329 -5.33 8.00 -20.49
C LEU A 329 -4.28 7.57 -19.45
N PHE A 330 -3.82 8.51 -18.61
CA PHE A 330 -2.88 8.20 -17.54
C PHE A 330 -3.52 7.30 -16.47
N ILE A 331 -4.73 7.63 -15.99
CA ILE A 331 -5.47 6.80 -15.03
C ILE A 331 -5.70 5.39 -15.59
N SER A 332 -5.99 5.29 -16.90
CA SER A 332 -6.12 3.98 -17.56
C SER A 332 -4.81 3.20 -17.54
N TRP A 333 -3.68 3.87 -17.82
CA TRP A 333 -2.35 3.24 -17.83
C TRP A 333 -1.87 2.81 -16.44
N VAL A 334 -2.19 3.58 -15.41
CA VAL A 334 -1.70 3.36 -14.04
C VAL A 334 -2.31 2.13 -13.36
N GLY A 335 -3.31 1.50 -13.93
CA GLY A 335 -3.93 0.28 -13.39
C GLY A 335 -2.99 -0.94 -13.38
N LEU A 336 -1.85 -0.87 -12.66
CA LEU A 336 -0.94 -2.00 -12.48
C LEU A 336 -1.62 -3.12 -11.69
N ARG A 337 -1.33 -4.37 -12.03
CA ARG A 337 -1.83 -5.53 -11.31
C ARG A 337 -0.81 -5.99 -10.29
N GLY A 338 -1.26 -6.23 -9.06
CA GLY A 338 -0.37 -6.51 -7.94
C GLY A 338 -0.70 -7.82 -7.23
N ALA A 339 -0.29 -7.87 -5.98
CA ALA A 339 -0.42 -9.03 -5.12
C ALA A 339 -1.87 -9.48 -4.91
N ALA A 340 -2.80 -8.54 -4.73
CA ALA A 340 -4.20 -8.86 -4.45
C ALA A 340 -4.82 -9.72 -5.56
N SER A 341 -4.54 -9.42 -6.84
CA SER A 341 -4.99 -10.25 -7.96
C SER A 341 -4.50 -11.70 -7.85
N ILE A 342 -3.21 -11.90 -7.48
CA ILE A 342 -2.64 -13.24 -7.36
C ILE A 342 -3.22 -13.96 -6.13
N VAL A 343 -3.42 -13.26 -5.02
CA VAL A 343 -4.07 -13.81 -3.81
C VAL A 343 -5.49 -14.26 -4.13
N PHE A 344 -6.26 -13.46 -4.87
CA PHE A 344 -7.63 -13.85 -5.27
C PHE A 344 -7.63 -15.02 -6.25
N ALA A 345 -6.59 -15.18 -7.08
CA ALA A 345 -6.42 -16.39 -7.89
C ALA A 345 -6.18 -17.63 -7.03
N ILE A 346 -5.43 -17.51 -5.92
CA ILE A 346 -5.25 -18.60 -4.96
C ILE A 346 -6.59 -18.96 -4.30
N TYR A 347 -7.38 -17.96 -3.90
CA TYR A 347 -8.75 -18.20 -3.40
C TYR A 347 -9.59 -19.00 -4.40
N ALA A 348 -9.53 -18.66 -5.68
CA ALA A 348 -10.25 -19.38 -6.73
C ALA A 348 -9.73 -20.82 -6.88
N THR A 349 -8.42 -21.03 -6.82
CA THR A 349 -7.79 -22.36 -6.90
C THR A 349 -8.17 -23.24 -5.71
N THR A 350 -8.19 -22.68 -4.50
CA THR A 350 -8.49 -23.42 -3.25
C THR A 350 -9.99 -23.62 -3.02
N TYR A 351 -10.86 -22.88 -3.73
CA TYR A 351 -12.31 -23.05 -3.61
C TYR A 351 -12.82 -24.39 -4.15
N GLY A 352 -12.02 -25.06 -4.99
CA GLY A 352 -12.32 -26.41 -5.48
C GLY A 352 -13.24 -26.47 -6.68
N VAL A 353 -13.45 -25.35 -7.39
CA VAL A 353 -14.18 -25.36 -8.68
C VAL A 353 -13.28 -25.88 -9.80
N ASN A 354 -13.86 -26.70 -10.69
CA ASN A 354 -13.12 -27.18 -11.84
C ASN A 354 -12.89 -26.06 -12.85
N MET A 355 -11.63 -25.84 -13.19
CA MET A 355 -11.18 -24.86 -14.17
C MET A 355 -10.51 -25.54 -15.36
N THR A 356 -10.79 -25.04 -16.56
CA THR A 356 -10.14 -25.54 -17.79
C THR A 356 -8.64 -25.23 -17.81
N TYR A 357 -8.26 -24.07 -17.29
CA TYR A 357 -6.87 -23.62 -17.21
C TYR A 357 -6.45 -23.30 -15.78
N ASP A 358 -5.16 -23.32 -15.54
CA ASP A 358 -4.55 -22.96 -14.26
C ASP A 358 -4.64 -21.43 -14.05
N ILE A 359 -5.68 -21.00 -13.34
CA ILE A 359 -5.98 -19.58 -13.11
C ILE A 359 -4.85 -18.89 -12.34
N PHE A 360 -4.22 -19.57 -11.38
CA PHE A 360 -3.12 -18.99 -10.60
C PHE A 360 -1.98 -18.55 -11.50
N HIS A 361 -1.48 -19.43 -12.37
CA HIS A 361 -0.35 -19.11 -13.24
C HIS A 361 -0.72 -18.09 -14.32
N ILE A 362 -1.95 -18.10 -14.86
CA ILE A 362 -2.41 -17.06 -15.79
C ILE A 362 -2.37 -15.68 -15.12
N VAL A 363 -2.99 -15.56 -13.94
CA VAL A 363 -3.07 -14.28 -13.21
C VAL A 363 -1.69 -13.84 -12.74
N PHE A 364 -0.88 -14.77 -12.24
CA PHE A 364 0.51 -14.50 -11.86
C PHE A 364 1.30 -13.90 -13.02
N PHE A 365 1.20 -14.48 -14.23
CA PHE A 365 1.89 -13.95 -15.40
C PHE A 365 1.32 -12.60 -15.85
N VAL A 366 0.00 -12.39 -15.78
CA VAL A 366 -0.64 -11.10 -16.07
C VAL A 366 -0.11 -10.02 -15.12
N ALA A 367 0.00 -10.31 -13.83
CA ALA A 367 0.55 -9.38 -12.86
C ALA A 367 2.04 -9.11 -13.11
N LEU A 368 2.82 -10.15 -13.37
CA LEU A 368 4.26 -10.04 -13.71
C LEU A 368 4.47 -9.17 -14.96
N PHE A 369 3.70 -9.39 -16.02
CA PHE A 369 3.75 -8.63 -17.26
C PHE A 369 3.35 -7.16 -17.01
N SER A 370 2.26 -6.92 -16.26
CA SER A 370 1.81 -5.58 -15.92
C SER A 370 2.87 -4.80 -15.15
N VAL A 371 3.42 -5.37 -14.08
CA VAL A 371 4.43 -4.70 -13.27
C VAL A 371 5.72 -4.48 -14.07
N SER A 372 6.16 -5.47 -14.87
CA SER A 372 7.42 -5.40 -15.64
C SER A 372 7.36 -4.39 -16.76
N ILE A 373 6.31 -4.41 -17.59
CA ILE A 373 6.24 -3.58 -18.80
C ILE A 373 5.54 -2.26 -18.51
N GLN A 374 4.31 -2.32 -18.00
CA GLN A 374 3.47 -1.16 -17.77
C GLN A 374 4.07 -0.30 -16.64
N GLY A 375 4.57 -0.92 -15.56
CA GLY A 375 5.24 -0.23 -14.45
C GLY A 375 6.53 0.48 -14.90
N THR A 376 7.39 -0.19 -15.65
CA THR A 376 8.65 0.41 -16.14
C THR A 376 8.42 1.58 -17.12
N LEU A 377 7.35 1.54 -17.90
CA LEU A 377 6.99 2.61 -18.83
C LEU A 377 6.24 3.78 -18.17
N LEU A 378 5.73 3.61 -16.96
CA LEU A 378 4.90 4.57 -16.26
C LEU A 378 5.54 5.97 -16.14
N PRO A 379 6.82 6.13 -15.74
CA PRO A 379 7.45 7.45 -15.66
C PRO A 379 7.55 8.16 -17.02
N LYS A 380 7.84 7.39 -18.06
CA LYS A 380 7.90 7.92 -19.44
C LYS A 380 6.53 8.38 -19.91
N PHE A 381 5.48 7.61 -19.57
CA PHE A 381 4.11 7.93 -19.93
C PHE A 381 3.60 9.18 -19.19
N ALA A 382 3.89 9.33 -17.89
CA ALA A 382 3.58 10.52 -17.10
C ALA A 382 4.22 11.78 -17.71
N LYS A 383 5.51 11.72 -18.08
CA LYS A 383 6.23 12.82 -18.72
C LYS A 383 5.67 13.15 -20.10
N LYS A 384 5.39 12.15 -20.94
CA LYS A 384 4.85 12.32 -22.31
C LYS A 384 3.48 13.00 -22.31
N LEU A 385 2.66 12.73 -21.30
CA LEU A 385 1.33 13.35 -21.14
C LEU A 385 1.37 14.73 -20.46
N ASP A 386 2.56 15.20 -20.05
CA ASP A 386 2.75 16.44 -19.29
C ASP A 386 1.96 16.52 -17.98
N LEU A 387 1.90 15.40 -17.25
CA LEU A 387 1.19 15.26 -15.97
C LEU A 387 2.13 15.30 -14.75
N VAL A 388 3.42 15.58 -14.99
CA VAL A 388 4.41 15.75 -13.93
C VAL A 388 4.42 17.19 -13.46
N ASP A 389 4.33 17.40 -12.15
CA ASP A 389 4.47 18.71 -11.53
C ASP A 389 5.95 18.95 -11.20
N ASN A 390 6.55 19.90 -11.91
CA ASN A 390 7.96 20.27 -11.71
C ASN A 390 8.15 21.38 -10.66
N ASN A 391 7.06 22.01 -10.20
CA ASN A 391 7.11 23.20 -9.34
C ASN A 391 6.91 22.87 -7.86
N THR A 392 6.41 21.71 -7.54
CA THR A 392 6.34 21.25 -6.16
C THR A 392 7.59 20.43 -5.85
N LEU A 393 8.28 20.79 -4.77
CA LEU A 393 9.16 19.86 -4.05
C LEU A 393 8.39 18.53 -3.98
N VAL A 394 9.03 17.43 -4.38
CA VAL A 394 8.43 16.08 -4.36
C VAL A 394 7.52 16.03 -3.16
N LEU A 395 6.19 15.85 -3.37
CA LEU A 395 5.23 15.79 -2.27
C LEU A 395 5.71 14.68 -1.35
N LYS A 396 6.54 15.11 -0.39
CA LYS A 396 6.98 14.25 0.67
C LYS A 396 5.70 13.93 1.42
N THR A 397 5.31 12.68 1.43
CA THR A 397 4.36 12.21 2.43
C THR A 397 4.91 12.64 3.80
N PHE A 398 4.07 12.74 4.80
CA PHE A 398 4.52 13.09 6.16
C PHE A 398 5.73 12.25 6.61
N ASN A 399 5.93 11.07 6.01
CA ASN A 399 7.07 10.18 6.20
C ASN A 399 8.36 10.68 5.56
N ASP A 400 8.27 11.28 4.39
CA ASP A 400 9.45 11.77 3.67
C ASP A 400 10.04 13.01 4.36
N TYR A 401 9.23 13.82 5.06
CA TYR A 401 9.72 14.88 5.93
C TYR A 401 10.43 14.35 7.18
N ALA A 402 10.13 13.11 7.58
CA ALA A 402 10.74 12.50 8.74
C ALA A 402 12.15 11.98 8.47
N SER A 403 12.47 11.66 7.22
CA SER A 403 13.77 11.13 6.79
C SER A 403 14.77 12.21 6.36
N ASP A 404 14.32 13.43 6.07
CA ASP A 404 15.21 14.50 5.57
C ASP A 404 15.76 15.43 6.64
N ILE A 405 15.32 15.31 7.88
CA ILE A 405 15.96 16.02 9.00
C ILE A 405 16.97 15.06 9.64
N ASP A 406 18.09 14.88 8.96
CA ASP A 406 19.28 14.22 9.52
C ASP A 406 19.96 15.10 10.60
N ARG A 407 19.31 16.20 10.99
CA ARG A 407 19.78 17.06 12.05
C ARG A 407 19.34 16.52 13.40
N GLN A 408 20.28 16.10 14.20
CA GLN A 408 20.04 15.67 15.56
C GLN A 408 19.49 16.84 16.39
N LEU A 409 18.46 16.57 17.18
CA LEU A 409 18.00 17.48 18.22
C LEU A 409 18.75 17.12 19.50
N ILE A 410 19.55 18.03 20.02
CA ILE A 410 20.27 17.84 21.27
C ILE A 410 19.69 18.77 22.34
N GLU A 411 19.54 18.24 23.54
CA GLU A 411 19.21 19.01 24.73
C GLU A 411 20.52 19.43 25.41
N VAL A 412 20.73 20.73 25.52
CA VAL A 412 21.91 21.33 26.21
C VAL A 412 21.42 21.97 27.48
N ASN A 413 21.91 21.48 28.60
CA ASN A 413 21.65 22.07 29.91
C ASN A 413 22.55 23.30 30.13
N ILE A 414 21.97 24.45 30.44
CA ILE A 414 22.67 25.67 30.75
C ILE A 414 22.96 25.70 32.24
N THR A 415 24.24 25.74 32.58
CA THR A 415 24.71 25.86 33.95
C THR A 415 25.16 27.30 34.21
N SER A 416 25.30 27.68 35.49
CA SER A 416 25.74 29.01 35.91
C SER A 416 27.07 29.47 35.29
N ASP A 417 27.91 28.51 34.88
CA ASP A 417 29.23 28.79 34.27
C ASP A 417 29.18 28.97 32.76
N SER A 418 28.00 28.79 32.14
CA SER A 418 27.84 28.96 30.71
C SER A 418 27.94 30.43 30.30
N LYS A 419 28.70 30.71 29.23
CA LYS A 419 28.86 32.05 28.65
C LYS A 419 27.57 32.64 28.11
N LEU A 420 26.52 31.83 27.99
CA LEU A 420 25.21 32.19 27.43
C LEU A 420 24.25 32.73 28.49
N VAL A 421 24.52 32.52 29.80
CA VAL A 421 23.64 32.96 30.88
C VAL A 421 23.51 34.48 30.89
N ASN A 422 22.30 34.97 31.09
CA ASN A 422 21.89 36.38 31.10
C ASN A 422 22.12 37.14 29.78
N LYS A 423 22.36 36.44 28.65
CA LYS A 423 22.41 37.05 27.34
C LYS A 423 21.10 36.79 26.58
N SER A 424 20.72 37.73 25.74
CA SER A 424 19.64 37.46 24.75
C SER A 424 20.15 36.49 23.69
N ILE A 425 19.28 35.74 23.06
CA ILE A 425 19.66 34.82 21.98
C ILE A 425 20.35 35.59 20.83
N ALA A 426 19.94 36.83 20.57
CA ALA A 426 20.53 37.67 19.53
C ALA A 426 21.94 38.12 19.86
N ASP A 427 22.25 38.30 21.17
CA ASP A 427 23.53 38.77 21.67
C ASP A 427 24.44 37.61 22.14
N ALA A 428 23.89 36.41 22.20
CA ALA A 428 24.61 35.20 22.49
C ALA A 428 25.47 34.83 21.27
N ASP A 429 26.77 34.64 21.48
CA ASP A 429 27.69 34.22 20.42
C ASP A 429 27.46 32.74 20.06
N ILE A 430 26.34 32.50 19.42
CA ILE A 430 25.89 31.16 18.96
C ILE A 430 26.24 31.06 17.47
N SER A 431 26.90 29.96 17.09
CA SER A 431 27.26 29.71 15.69
C SER A 431 26.03 29.82 14.76
N GLU A 432 26.21 30.41 13.57
CA GLU A 432 25.17 30.55 12.56
C GLU A 432 24.57 29.18 12.13
N ASP A 433 25.31 28.09 12.34
CA ASP A 433 24.86 26.73 12.02
C ASP A 433 23.96 26.09 13.09
N ILE A 434 23.75 26.79 14.23
CA ILE A 434 22.99 26.30 15.38
C ILE A 434 21.66 27.09 15.48
N LEU A 435 20.56 26.35 15.49
CA LEU A 435 19.23 26.91 15.71
C LEU A 435 18.67 26.43 17.05
N ILE A 436 18.32 27.38 17.95
CA ILE A 436 17.57 27.07 19.16
C ILE A 436 16.10 26.95 18.80
N LEU A 437 15.52 25.74 18.93
CA LEU A 437 14.12 25.48 18.60
C LEU A 437 13.18 25.77 19.77
N MET A 438 13.59 25.46 20.99
CA MET A 438 12.81 25.73 22.20
C MET A 438 13.71 25.78 23.44
N ILE A 439 13.21 26.45 24.47
CA ILE A 439 13.82 26.50 25.79
C ILE A 439 12.87 25.87 26.79
N LYS A 440 13.35 24.88 27.54
CA LYS A 440 12.62 24.30 28.68
C LYS A 440 13.10 24.99 29.95
N ARG A 441 12.22 25.73 30.61
CA ARG A 441 12.48 26.47 31.84
C ARG A 441 11.46 26.08 32.89
N ARG A 442 11.87 25.48 33.99
CA ARG A 442 11.03 25.12 35.13
C ARG A 442 9.75 24.37 34.72
N GLY A 443 9.92 23.39 33.80
CA GLY A 443 8.80 22.55 33.29
C GLY A 443 7.91 23.21 32.24
N LYS A 444 8.17 24.47 31.86
CA LYS A 444 7.46 25.17 30.77
C LYS A 444 8.32 25.22 29.53
N THR A 445 7.68 25.09 28.36
CA THR A 445 8.33 25.24 27.06
C THR A 445 8.15 26.67 26.55
N ILE A 446 9.25 27.35 26.25
CA ILE A 446 9.29 28.69 25.72
C ILE A 446 9.69 28.62 24.24
N VAL A 447 8.94 29.30 23.37
CA VAL A 447 9.36 29.51 21.99
C VAL A 447 10.34 30.67 21.96
N PRO A 448 11.63 30.44 21.62
CA PRO A 448 12.65 31.46 21.71
C PRO A 448 12.45 32.53 20.63
N LYS A 449 12.73 33.77 21.00
CA LYS A 449 12.87 34.92 20.08
C LYS A 449 14.25 35.52 20.29
N GLY A 450 14.75 36.35 19.36
CA GLY A 450 16.06 36.98 19.49
C GLY A 450 16.25 37.72 20.80
N ILE A 451 15.18 38.33 21.35
CA ILE A 451 15.19 39.05 22.64
C ILE A 451 15.04 38.15 23.87
N THR A 452 14.87 36.85 23.70
CA THR A 452 14.70 35.90 24.83
C THR A 452 16.00 35.76 25.55
N ILE A 453 16.02 36.04 26.86
CA ILE A 453 17.21 35.90 27.73
C ILE A 453 17.30 34.45 28.17
N ILE A 454 18.52 33.89 28.08
CA ILE A 454 18.85 32.56 28.55
C ILE A 454 19.16 32.64 30.03
N GLU A 455 18.48 31.82 30.87
CA GLU A 455 18.66 31.78 32.32
C GLU A 455 19.41 30.51 32.75
N ASP A 456 20.05 30.58 33.90
CA ASP A 456 20.61 29.39 34.55
C ASP A 456 19.53 28.34 34.83
N GLY A 457 19.85 27.08 34.54
CA GLY A 457 18.92 25.96 34.65
C GLY A 457 18.00 25.79 33.44
N ASP A 458 18.16 26.59 32.38
CA ASP A 458 17.44 26.37 31.11
C ASP A 458 17.99 25.11 30.39
N VAL A 459 17.10 24.41 29.72
CA VAL A 459 17.46 23.35 28.77
C VAL A 459 17.15 23.84 27.37
N LEU A 460 18.19 24.11 26.60
CA LEU A 460 18.07 24.53 25.22
C LEU A 460 17.91 23.28 24.33
N VAL A 461 16.87 23.24 23.52
CA VAL A 461 16.74 22.22 22.46
C VAL A 461 17.25 22.85 21.17
N VAL A 462 18.39 22.37 20.72
CA VAL A 462 19.13 22.91 19.58
C VAL A 462 19.22 21.91 18.43
N THR A 463 19.34 22.42 17.21
CA THR A 463 19.65 21.63 16.01
C THR A 463 20.75 22.35 15.22
N GLY A 464 21.61 21.61 14.57
CA GLY A 464 22.70 22.17 13.75
C GLY A 464 23.52 21.07 13.09
N ASP A 465 24.44 21.50 12.22
CA ASP A 465 25.47 20.62 11.64
C ASP A 465 26.67 20.62 12.60
N ASN A 466 27.26 19.48 12.96
CA ASN A 466 28.39 19.34 13.90
C ASN A 466 28.11 19.65 15.38
N LEU A 467 27.04 19.09 15.91
CA LEU A 467 26.65 19.28 17.32
C LEU A 467 27.64 18.70 18.36
N GLU A 468 28.60 17.85 17.93
CA GLU A 468 29.63 17.26 18.82
C GLU A 468 30.70 18.29 19.32
N GLN A 469 30.77 19.47 18.72
CA GLN A 469 31.74 20.51 19.06
C GLN A 469 31.14 21.67 19.87
N ILE A 470 29.91 21.55 20.35
CA ILE A 470 29.26 22.60 21.11
C ILE A 470 29.81 22.60 22.54
N SER A 471 30.89 23.34 22.77
CA SER A 471 31.22 23.88 24.09
C SER A 471 30.42 25.18 24.28
N LEU A 472 29.16 25.07 24.69
CA LEU A 472 28.31 26.22 25.07
C LEU A 472 28.66 26.73 26.46
#